data_d536efdc5dae98462b86ad98500a17ce
#
_entry.id   d536efdc5dae98462b86ad98500a17ce
#
_cell.length_a   1.000
_cell.length_b   1.000
_cell.length_c   1.000
_cell.angle_alpha   90.00
_cell.angle_beta   90.00
_cell.angle_gamma   90.00
#
_symmetry.space_group_name_H-M   'P 1'
#
loop_
_entity.id
_entity.type
_entity.pdbx_description
1 polymer ?
#
loop_
_entity_poly.entity_id
_entity_poly.type
_entity_poly.pdbx_seq_one_letter_code
_entity_poly.pdbx_strand_id
1 'polypeptide(L)'
;GLARALANNPEVLLMDEAFSALDPLIRVQMQDELLTLQSKMKKTIVFITHDLNEAIKLGDRIAIMKDGEIVQTGTSEEILTEPANAYVERFVENVDRSKIITASSIMADKPLVARLKKEGPEVLIRKMRERNLTVLPVVDVGNILIGEVRLNDLLKLRKEQIRSIDTVVR
;
A
#
# COMPACT_ATOMS: atom_id res chain seq x y z
N GLY A 1 -9.09 24.44 22.08
CA GLY A 1 -8.10 24.68 21.04
C GLY A 1 -8.67 24.70 19.63
N LEU A 2 -9.01 23.55 19.03
CA LEU A 2 -9.37 23.38 17.63
C LEU A 2 -10.59 24.22 17.20
N ALA A 3 -11.69 24.17 17.92
CA ALA A 3 -12.90 24.95 17.62
C ALA A 3 -12.64 26.47 17.53
N ARG A 4 -11.79 27.00 18.42
CA ARG A 4 -11.41 28.43 18.41
C ARG A 4 -10.54 28.77 17.20
N ALA A 5 -9.61 27.88 16.82
CA ALA A 5 -8.77 28.09 15.65
C ALA A 5 -9.59 28.06 14.34
N LEU A 6 -10.61 27.23 14.27
CA LEU A 6 -11.51 27.11 13.13
C LEU A 6 -12.53 28.25 13.02
N ALA A 7 -12.88 28.90 14.13
CA ALA A 7 -13.88 29.98 14.16
C ALA A 7 -13.56 31.14 13.20
N ASN A 8 -12.29 31.41 12.96
CA ASN A 8 -11.84 32.45 12.03
C ASN A 8 -11.76 31.98 10.57
N ASN A 9 -12.18 30.76 10.27
CA ASN A 9 -12.15 30.16 8.95
C ASN A 9 -10.81 30.33 8.19
N PRO A 10 -9.66 29.99 8.80
CA PRO A 10 -8.34 30.23 8.20
C PRO A 10 -8.16 29.37 6.94
N GLU A 11 -7.31 29.81 5.99
CA GLU A 11 -6.93 29.02 4.83
C GLU A 11 -5.94 27.91 5.22
N VAL A 12 -5.05 28.22 6.15
CA VAL A 12 -4.04 27.28 6.69
C VAL A 12 -4.20 27.17 8.19
N LEU A 13 -4.30 25.96 8.68
CA LEU A 13 -4.36 25.64 10.11
C LEU A 13 -3.02 25.06 10.57
N LEU A 14 -2.40 25.70 11.57
CA LEU A 14 -1.18 25.19 12.20
C LEU A 14 -1.54 24.47 13.50
N MET A 15 -1.12 23.23 13.65
CA MET A 15 -1.35 22.40 14.81
C MET A 15 -0.02 21.85 15.32
N ASP A 16 0.33 22.18 16.55
CA ASP A 16 1.56 21.73 17.20
C ASP A 16 1.18 20.78 18.34
N GLU A 17 1.55 19.51 18.21
CA GLU A 17 1.28 18.42 19.15
C GLU A 17 -0.14 18.42 19.74
N ALA A 18 -1.14 18.70 18.91
CA ALA A 18 -2.51 18.99 19.35
C ALA A 18 -3.20 17.85 20.13
N PHE A 19 -2.70 16.61 19.97
CA PHE A 19 -3.28 15.42 20.61
C PHE A 19 -2.37 14.78 21.68
N SER A 20 -1.18 15.33 21.93
CA SER A 20 -0.18 14.74 22.83
C SER A 20 -0.67 14.56 24.28
N ALA A 21 -1.50 15.49 24.76
CA ALA A 21 -2.05 15.48 26.12
C ALA A 21 -3.31 14.61 26.29
N LEU A 22 -3.81 13.95 25.24
CA LEU A 22 -5.02 13.14 25.30
C LEU A 22 -4.67 11.67 25.61
N ASP A 23 -5.58 10.99 26.31
CA ASP A 23 -5.50 9.54 26.45
C ASP A 23 -5.64 8.83 25.08
N PRO A 24 -5.13 7.58 24.95
CA PRO A 24 -5.05 6.92 23.64
C PRO A 24 -6.39 6.78 22.93
N LEU A 25 -7.50 6.53 23.66
CA LEU A 25 -8.82 6.31 23.06
C LEU A 25 -9.37 7.63 22.50
N ILE A 26 -9.35 8.70 23.31
CA ILE A 26 -9.79 10.03 22.90
C ILE A 26 -8.93 10.59 21.79
N ARG A 27 -7.62 10.31 21.80
CA ARG A 27 -6.69 10.71 20.74
C ARG A 27 -7.12 10.14 19.38
N VAL A 28 -7.40 8.84 19.31
CA VAL A 28 -7.86 8.18 18.07
C VAL A 28 -9.17 8.80 17.59
N GLN A 29 -10.13 9.01 18.48
CA GLN A 29 -11.40 9.63 18.15
C GLN A 29 -11.23 11.06 17.59
N MET A 30 -10.38 11.88 18.22
CA MET A 30 -10.11 13.25 17.77
C MET A 30 -9.39 13.31 16.42
N GLN A 31 -8.51 12.36 16.15
CA GLN A 31 -7.88 12.21 14.84
C GLN A 31 -8.91 11.89 13.74
N ASP A 32 -9.84 10.96 14.01
CA ASP A 32 -10.89 10.59 13.06
C ASP A 32 -11.87 11.76 12.80
N GLU A 33 -12.18 12.54 13.83
CA GLU A 33 -12.97 13.76 13.70
C GLU A 33 -12.22 14.82 12.87
N LEU A 34 -10.91 14.99 13.06
CA LEU A 34 -10.09 15.91 12.27
C LEU A 34 -10.09 15.53 10.79
N LEU A 35 -9.91 14.24 10.45
CA LEU A 35 -9.98 13.75 9.07
C LEU A 35 -11.36 14.01 8.45
N THR A 36 -12.43 13.78 9.22
CA THR A 36 -13.81 14.05 8.78
C THR A 36 -14.03 15.55 8.52
N LEU A 37 -13.51 16.41 9.37
CA LEU A 37 -13.57 17.86 9.18
C LEU A 37 -12.76 18.30 7.97
N GLN A 38 -11.52 17.82 7.82
CA GLN A 38 -10.61 18.15 6.72
C GLN A 38 -11.24 17.79 5.37
N SER A 39 -11.85 16.60 5.25
CA SER A 39 -12.51 16.15 4.03
C SER A 39 -13.67 17.06 3.59
N LYS A 40 -14.37 17.71 4.56
CA LYS A 40 -15.48 18.65 4.31
C LYS A 40 -14.97 20.06 3.99
N MET A 41 -13.98 20.52 4.75
CA MET A 41 -13.48 21.89 4.65
C MET A 41 -12.44 22.08 3.56
N LYS A 42 -11.71 21.02 3.17
CA LYS A 42 -10.61 21.01 2.18
C LYS A 42 -9.57 22.10 2.47
N LYS A 43 -9.24 22.28 3.75
CA LYS A 43 -8.24 23.25 4.21
C LYS A 43 -6.85 22.63 4.25
N THR A 44 -5.83 23.46 4.12
CA THR A 44 -4.46 23.04 4.38
C THR A 44 -4.21 23.00 5.88
N ILE A 45 -3.75 21.85 6.38
CA ILE A 45 -3.37 21.65 7.76
C ILE A 45 -1.88 21.33 7.81
N VAL A 46 -1.11 22.11 8.57
CA VAL A 46 0.26 21.79 8.94
C VAL A 46 0.23 21.24 10.36
N PHE A 47 0.53 19.96 10.49
CA PHE A 47 0.43 19.23 11.75
C PHE A 47 1.83 18.79 12.21
N ILE A 48 2.23 19.22 13.41
CA ILE A 48 3.50 18.82 14.03
C ILE A 48 3.21 17.76 15.07
N THR A 49 3.93 16.65 14.99
CA THR A 49 3.87 15.55 15.95
C THR A 49 5.23 14.85 16.04
N HIS A 50 5.50 14.24 17.19
CA HIS A 50 6.61 13.31 17.37
C HIS A 50 6.19 11.85 17.14
N ASP A 51 4.91 11.58 16.95
CA ASP A 51 4.38 10.23 16.70
C ASP A 51 4.23 9.98 15.20
N LEU A 52 5.07 9.09 14.68
CA LEU A 52 5.05 8.73 13.27
C LEU A 52 3.72 8.10 12.82
N ASN A 53 3.04 7.34 13.70
CA ASN A 53 1.73 6.76 13.36
C ASN A 53 0.67 7.84 13.19
N GLU A 54 0.73 8.93 13.98
CA GLU A 54 -0.12 10.11 13.76
C GLU A 54 0.18 10.76 12.41
N ALA A 55 1.46 11.00 12.11
CA ALA A 55 1.85 11.59 10.84
C ALA A 55 1.37 10.76 9.64
N ILE A 56 1.50 9.44 9.72
CA ILE A 56 1.04 8.49 8.70
C ILE A 56 -0.49 8.48 8.56
N LYS A 57 -1.21 8.56 9.68
CA LYS A 57 -2.67 8.52 9.68
C LYS A 57 -3.29 9.81 9.14
N LEU A 58 -2.70 10.96 9.47
CA LEU A 58 -3.29 12.26 9.23
C LEU A 58 -2.73 12.97 8.00
N GLY A 59 -1.49 12.69 7.61
CA GLY A 59 -0.77 13.44 6.59
C GLY A 59 -0.87 12.87 5.18
N ASP A 60 -1.27 13.70 4.22
CA ASP A 60 -1.10 13.40 2.79
C ASP A 60 0.38 13.41 2.41
N ARG A 61 1.16 14.27 3.06
CA ARG A 61 2.62 14.36 2.93
C ARG A 61 3.25 14.52 4.30
N ILE A 62 4.39 13.88 4.50
CA ILE A 62 5.14 13.88 5.75
C ILE A 62 6.51 14.50 5.48
N ALA A 63 6.95 15.40 6.37
CA ALA A 63 8.30 15.92 6.41
C ALA A 63 8.98 15.43 7.70
N ILE A 64 10.02 14.60 7.56
CA ILE A 64 10.84 14.18 8.69
C ILE A 64 11.92 15.23 8.94
N MET A 65 11.98 15.69 10.18
CA MET A 65 12.96 16.69 10.62
C MET A 65 13.96 16.09 11.59
N LYS A 66 15.20 16.55 11.52
CA LYS A 66 16.27 16.25 12.46
C LYS A 66 17.16 17.46 12.60
N ASP A 67 17.50 17.80 13.84
CA ASP A 67 18.42 18.91 14.17
C ASP A 67 18.03 20.26 13.50
N GLY A 68 16.72 20.51 13.32
CA GLY A 68 16.19 21.72 12.70
C GLY A 68 16.13 21.70 11.17
N GLU A 69 16.57 20.62 10.54
CA GLU A 69 16.57 20.46 9.08
C GLU A 69 15.57 19.41 8.62
N ILE A 70 14.98 19.60 7.42
CA ILE A 70 14.15 18.60 6.78
C ILE A 70 15.05 17.54 6.14
N VAL A 71 14.96 16.31 6.63
CA VAL A 71 15.78 15.18 6.16
C VAL A 71 15.13 14.46 4.99
N GLN A 72 13.81 14.33 5.01
CA GLN A 72 13.03 13.73 3.93
C GLN A 72 11.62 14.28 3.92
N THR A 73 11.05 14.42 2.73
CA THR A 73 9.63 14.74 2.52
C THR A 73 9.04 13.79 1.50
N GLY A 74 7.86 13.22 1.79
CA GLY A 74 7.19 12.28 0.91
C GLY A 74 5.81 11.91 1.41
N THR A 75 5.14 11.00 0.68
CA THR A 75 3.98 10.28 1.17
C THR A 75 4.39 9.27 2.24
N SER A 76 3.45 8.74 2.99
CA SER A 76 3.73 7.67 3.97
C SER A 76 4.36 6.45 3.30
N GLU A 77 3.93 6.10 2.08
CA GLU A 77 4.49 5.00 1.30
C GLU A 77 5.94 5.25 0.89
N GLU A 78 6.25 6.41 0.29
CA GLU A 78 7.62 6.79 -0.11
C GLU A 78 8.59 6.76 1.08
N ILE A 79 8.17 7.29 2.23
CA ILE A 79 9.01 7.32 3.44
C ILE A 79 9.31 5.91 3.97
N LEU A 80 8.34 4.99 3.87
CA LEU A 80 8.50 3.62 4.35
C LEU A 80 9.25 2.70 3.39
N THR A 81 9.14 2.94 2.08
CA THR A 81 9.75 2.07 1.05
C THR A 81 11.11 2.57 0.58
N GLU A 82 11.33 3.90 0.61
CA GLU A 82 12.52 4.56 0.11
C GLU A 82 13.11 5.54 1.14
N PRO A 83 13.56 5.06 2.33
CA PRO A 83 14.15 5.94 3.33
C PRO A 83 15.44 6.60 2.81
N ALA A 84 15.52 7.93 2.93
CA ALA A 84 16.62 8.73 2.38
C ALA A 84 17.97 8.45 3.04
N ASN A 85 17.99 7.97 4.27
CA ASN A 85 19.21 7.64 5.01
C ASN A 85 18.93 6.71 6.20
N ALA A 86 19.99 6.24 6.85
CA ALA A 86 19.92 5.34 8.01
C ALA A 86 19.17 5.93 9.24
N TYR A 87 19.02 7.24 9.33
CA TYR A 87 18.21 7.86 10.40
C TYR A 87 16.72 7.63 10.12
N VAL A 88 16.26 7.93 8.89
CA VAL A 88 14.87 7.69 8.48
C VAL A 88 14.54 6.21 8.53
N GLU A 89 15.43 5.34 8.05
CA GLU A 89 15.25 3.87 8.08
C GLU A 89 14.95 3.38 9.50
N ARG A 90 15.77 3.79 10.48
CA ARG A 90 15.54 3.46 11.91
C ARG A 90 14.27 4.09 12.47
N PHE A 91 13.94 5.30 12.02
CA PHE A 91 12.75 6.02 12.49
C PHE A 91 11.44 5.29 12.08
N VAL A 92 11.44 4.65 10.90
CA VAL A 92 10.28 3.92 10.36
C VAL A 92 10.29 2.41 10.66
N GLU A 93 11.33 1.88 11.30
CA GLU A 93 11.55 0.45 11.51
C GLU A 93 10.39 -0.25 12.22
N ASN A 94 9.77 0.43 13.20
CA ASN A 94 8.71 -0.14 14.03
C ASN A 94 7.29 0.13 13.49
N VAL A 95 7.15 0.70 12.30
CA VAL A 95 5.83 0.97 11.71
C VAL A 95 5.25 -0.30 11.11
N ASP A 96 3.98 -0.56 11.40
CA ASP A 96 3.21 -1.63 10.76
C ASP A 96 2.93 -1.30 9.30
N ARG A 97 3.82 -1.75 8.42
CA ARG A 97 3.76 -1.51 6.98
C ARG A 97 2.50 -2.08 6.33
N SER A 98 1.86 -3.09 6.92
CA SER A 98 0.67 -3.72 6.37
C SER A 98 -0.56 -2.79 6.29
N LYS A 99 -0.56 -1.71 7.08
CA LYS A 99 -1.63 -0.71 7.09
C LYS A 99 -1.49 0.37 6.02
N ILE A 100 -0.32 0.45 5.37
CA ILE A 100 0.06 1.56 4.51
C ILE A 100 0.35 1.08 3.09
N ILE A 101 1.09 -0.02 2.97
CA ILE A 101 1.46 -0.59 1.68
C ILE A 101 0.23 -1.23 1.04
N THR A 102 -0.17 -0.73 -0.11
CA THR A 102 -1.30 -1.27 -0.86
C THR A 102 -0.86 -2.41 -1.78
N ALA A 103 -1.80 -3.29 -2.15
CA ALA A 103 -1.50 -4.32 -3.14
C ALA A 103 -1.03 -3.72 -4.47
N SER A 104 -1.53 -2.55 -4.85
CA SER A 104 -1.12 -1.85 -6.07
C SER A 104 0.32 -1.38 -6.06
N SER A 105 0.87 -1.03 -4.89
CA SER A 105 2.26 -0.55 -4.79
C SER A 105 3.31 -1.66 -4.82
N ILE A 106 2.92 -2.89 -4.48
CA ILE A 106 3.84 -4.06 -4.49
C ILE A 106 3.60 -5.02 -5.66
N MET A 107 2.51 -4.85 -6.40
CA MET A 107 2.23 -5.72 -7.54
C MET A 107 3.19 -5.44 -8.70
N ALA A 108 3.50 -6.48 -9.47
CA ALA A 108 4.29 -6.32 -10.69
C ALA A 108 3.47 -5.60 -11.77
N ASP A 109 4.04 -4.59 -12.42
CA ASP A 109 3.41 -3.85 -13.53
C ASP A 109 2.95 -4.75 -14.68
N LYS A 110 3.71 -5.81 -14.94
CA LYS A 110 3.45 -6.79 -16.00
C LYS A 110 3.58 -8.20 -15.45
N PRO A 111 2.58 -8.68 -14.70
CA PRO A 111 2.61 -10.02 -14.16
C PRO A 111 2.60 -11.05 -15.29
N LEU A 112 3.33 -12.15 -15.08
CA LEU A 112 3.21 -13.30 -15.96
C LEU A 112 1.82 -13.93 -15.76
N VAL A 113 1.07 -14.08 -16.85
CA VAL A 113 -0.27 -14.67 -16.82
C VAL A 113 -0.38 -15.80 -17.83
N ALA A 114 -1.21 -16.78 -17.54
CA ALA A 114 -1.67 -17.78 -18.50
C ALA A 114 -2.89 -17.22 -19.28
N ARG A 115 -2.91 -17.40 -20.59
CA ARG A 115 -4.05 -16.99 -21.42
C ARG A 115 -4.89 -18.20 -21.77
N LEU A 116 -6.12 -18.23 -21.26
CA LEU A 116 -7.06 -19.31 -21.55
C LEU A 116 -7.23 -19.47 -23.07
N LYS A 117 -7.29 -20.74 -23.53
CA LYS A 117 -7.43 -21.11 -24.96
C LYS A 117 -6.29 -20.67 -25.88
N LYS A 118 -5.27 -19.98 -25.40
CA LYS A 118 -4.10 -19.57 -26.22
C LYS A 118 -2.84 -20.36 -25.87
N GLU A 119 -2.71 -20.83 -24.65
CA GLU A 119 -1.49 -21.46 -24.14
C GLU A 119 -1.82 -22.83 -23.54
N GLY A 120 -1.14 -23.84 -24.01
CA GLY A 120 -1.28 -25.22 -23.49
C GLY A 120 -0.35 -25.48 -22.28
N PRO A 121 -0.56 -26.63 -21.59
CA PRO A 121 0.20 -26.99 -20.38
C PRO A 121 1.72 -26.94 -20.54
N GLU A 122 2.26 -27.40 -21.68
CA GLU A 122 3.71 -27.43 -21.95
C GLU A 122 4.33 -26.04 -21.93
N VAL A 123 3.68 -25.06 -22.57
CA VAL A 123 4.16 -23.68 -22.64
C VAL A 123 4.15 -23.06 -21.24
N LEU A 124 3.09 -23.28 -20.49
CA LEU A 124 2.94 -22.74 -19.13
C LEU A 124 3.93 -23.38 -18.17
N ILE A 125 4.15 -24.69 -18.22
CA ILE A 125 5.16 -25.37 -17.38
C ILE A 125 6.54 -24.76 -17.62
N ARG A 126 6.92 -24.53 -18.89
CA ARG A 126 8.21 -23.90 -19.22
C ARG A 126 8.31 -22.49 -18.63
N LYS A 127 7.31 -21.63 -18.87
CA LYS A 127 7.26 -20.27 -18.36
C LYS A 127 7.36 -20.22 -16.83
N MET A 128 6.63 -21.11 -16.14
CA MET A 128 6.63 -21.16 -14.68
C MET A 128 7.99 -21.59 -14.13
N ARG A 129 8.64 -22.56 -14.76
CA ARG A 129 9.98 -23.02 -14.36
C ARG A 129 11.05 -21.96 -14.58
N GLU A 130 11.05 -21.26 -15.72
CA GLU A 130 11.99 -20.17 -16.03
C GLU A 130 11.91 -19.04 -14.99
N ARG A 131 10.76 -18.84 -14.35
CA ARG A 131 10.52 -17.79 -13.36
C ARG A 131 10.38 -18.32 -11.92
N ASN A 132 10.64 -19.61 -11.67
CA ASN A 132 10.47 -20.26 -10.36
C ASN A 132 9.07 -20.05 -9.75
N LEU A 133 8.02 -20.04 -10.59
CA LEU A 133 6.65 -19.86 -10.17
C LEU A 133 5.97 -21.20 -9.92
N THR A 134 5.18 -21.30 -8.85
CA THR A 134 4.35 -22.47 -8.52
C THR A 134 2.89 -22.27 -8.85
N VAL A 135 2.46 -21.00 -8.97
CA VAL A 135 1.09 -20.59 -9.30
C VAL A 135 1.17 -19.51 -10.37
N LEU A 136 0.21 -19.49 -11.29
CA LEU A 136 0.11 -18.49 -12.36
C LEU A 136 -1.35 -18.03 -12.49
N PRO A 137 -1.62 -16.71 -12.47
CA PRO A 137 -2.95 -16.19 -12.76
C PRO A 137 -3.38 -16.53 -14.18
N VAL A 138 -4.65 -16.83 -14.36
CA VAL A 138 -5.25 -17.13 -15.67
C VAL A 138 -6.19 -15.99 -16.07
N VAL A 139 -6.00 -15.48 -17.27
CA VAL A 139 -6.85 -14.43 -17.83
C VAL A 139 -7.55 -14.93 -19.10
N ASP A 140 -8.72 -14.36 -19.37
CA ASP A 140 -9.46 -14.57 -20.59
C ASP A 140 -8.91 -13.75 -21.77
N VAL A 141 -9.62 -13.75 -22.90
CA VAL A 141 -9.26 -12.98 -24.10
C VAL A 141 -9.32 -11.47 -23.91
N GLY A 142 -10.09 -11.00 -22.91
CA GLY A 142 -10.23 -9.59 -22.53
C GLY A 142 -9.22 -9.14 -21.45
N ASN A 143 -8.27 -10.00 -21.05
CA ASN A 143 -7.35 -9.81 -19.92
C ASN A 143 -8.06 -9.72 -18.55
N ILE A 144 -9.26 -10.28 -18.41
CA ILE A 144 -9.96 -10.36 -17.13
C ILE A 144 -9.45 -11.61 -16.40
N LEU A 145 -9.08 -11.44 -15.11
CA LEU A 145 -8.68 -12.55 -14.25
C LEU A 145 -9.87 -13.49 -14.04
N ILE A 146 -9.69 -14.76 -14.39
CA ILE A 146 -10.71 -15.81 -14.26
C ILE A 146 -10.33 -16.92 -13.29
N GLY A 147 -9.11 -16.93 -12.79
CA GLY A 147 -8.65 -17.91 -11.81
C GLY A 147 -7.13 -18.03 -11.78
N GLU A 148 -6.67 -19.14 -11.24
CA GLU A 148 -5.25 -19.50 -11.17
C GLU A 148 -5.00 -20.93 -11.65
N VAL A 149 -3.78 -21.23 -12.06
CA VAL A 149 -3.33 -22.57 -12.38
C VAL A 149 -2.05 -22.89 -11.61
N ARG A 150 -1.95 -24.11 -11.10
CA ARG A 150 -0.79 -24.57 -10.32
C ARG A 150 0.11 -25.46 -11.16
N LEU A 151 1.42 -25.33 -10.96
CA LEU A 151 2.43 -26.11 -11.68
C LEU A 151 2.19 -27.62 -11.55
N ASN A 152 1.82 -28.10 -10.36
CA ASN A 152 1.54 -29.52 -10.13
C ASN A 152 0.35 -30.03 -10.94
N ASP A 153 -0.69 -29.21 -11.12
CA ASP A 153 -1.87 -29.60 -11.90
C ASP A 153 -1.54 -29.62 -13.40
N LEU A 154 -0.72 -28.65 -13.88
CA LEU A 154 -0.21 -28.69 -15.26
C LEU A 154 0.66 -29.91 -15.56
N LEU A 155 1.48 -30.36 -14.58
CA LEU A 155 2.31 -31.56 -14.73
C LEU A 155 1.46 -32.82 -14.82
N LYS A 156 0.30 -32.89 -14.14
CA LYS A 156 -0.68 -33.98 -14.29
C LYS A 156 -1.30 -33.97 -15.70
N LEU A 157 -1.81 -32.83 -16.17
CA LEU A 157 -2.37 -32.67 -17.50
C LEU A 157 -1.39 -33.10 -18.59
N ARG A 158 -0.10 -32.78 -18.44
CA ARG A 158 0.95 -33.21 -19.36
C ARG A 158 1.08 -34.73 -19.40
N LYS A 159 1.07 -35.40 -18.23
CA LYS A 159 1.12 -36.89 -18.17
C LYS A 159 -0.07 -37.55 -18.83
N GLU A 160 -1.25 -36.92 -18.70
CA GLU A 160 -2.52 -37.39 -19.27
C GLU A 160 -2.70 -36.96 -20.74
N GLN A 161 -1.73 -36.26 -21.32
CA GLN A 161 -1.74 -35.73 -22.71
C GLN A 161 -2.90 -34.76 -22.99
N ILE A 162 -3.44 -34.11 -21.97
CA ILE A 162 -4.51 -33.13 -22.08
C ILE A 162 -3.90 -31.79 -22.55
N ARG A 163 -4.45 -31.22 -23.62
CA ARG A 163 -3.93 -30.00 -24.26
C ARG A 163 -4.57 -28.71 -23.74
N SER A 164 -5.71 -28.78 -23.06
CA SER A 164 -6.39 -27.61 -22.48
C SER A 164 -6.15 -27.51 -20.98
N ILE A 165 -6.09 -26.28 -20.47
CA ILE A 165 -5.99 -25.97 -19.05
C ILE A 165 -7.34 -25.71 -18.38
N ASP A 166 -8.44 -25.72 -19.14
CA ASP A 166 -9.79 -25.36 -18.68
C ASP A 166 -10.23 -26.16 -17.42
N THR A 167 -9.79 -27.40 -17.31
CA THR A 167 -10.17 -28.31 -16.22
C THR A 167 -9.42 -28.07 -14.90
N VAL A 168 -8.33 -27.28 -14.91
CA VAL A 168 -7.46 -27.05 -13.75
C VAL A 168 -7.37 -25.59 -13.34
N VAL A 169 -8.11 -24.71 -13.99
CA VAL A 169 -8.29 -23.31 -13.58
C VAL A 169 -9.23 -23.29 -12.37
N ARG A 170 -8.81 -22.65 -11.28
CA ARG A 170 -9.54 -22.56 -10.01
C ARG A 170 -9.87 -21.12 -9.69
#